data_9cece05005b304ba01dd8e989e10bd45
#
_entry.id   9cece05005b304ba01dd8e989e10bd45
#
_cell.length_a   1.000
_cell.length_b   1.000
_cell.length_c   1.000
_cell.angle_alpha   90.00
_cell.angle_beta   90.00
_cell.angle_gamma   90.00
#
_symmetry.space_group_name_H-M   'P 1'
#
loop_
_entity.id
_entity.type
_entity.pdbx_description
1 polymer ?
#
loop_
_entity_poly.entity_id
_entity_poly.type
_entity_poly.pdbx_seq_one_letter_code
_entity_poly.pdbx_strand_id
1 'polypeptide(L)'
;PNPSLMRKAGAKDYKSYSQKILKICKNKPISFEVFADDHGSMIEQGIKINNWGKNIYVKVPVINSKSEFTGKVIKNLNNRNIKLNITAVYSANQTKKILKMINKKTKVIISIFAGRAGDVGKDPVPEFVKSIKMAKKFKNVEILWASVREPYNYIQANQLGCHIITIPPSIIETIEKFGKSFLQLTNDTVKGFLVDSKKSKFKI
;
A
#
# COMPACT_ATOMS: atom_id res chain seq x y z
N PRO A 1 3.01 5.47 6.43
CA PRO A 1 4.21 5.84 5.68
C PRO A 1 5.34 4.82 5.89
N ASN A 2 6.35 4.87 5.00
CA ASN A 2 7.61 4.15 5.14
C ASN A 2 8.76 5.16 5.37
N PRO A 3 9.98 4.70 5.75
CA PRO A 3 11.11 5.60 6.00
C PRO A 3 11.43 6.54 4.84
N SER A 4 11.37 6.05 3.61
CA SER A 4 11.67 6.83 2.41
C SER A 4 10.67 7.98 2.20
N LEU A 5 9.37 7.73 2.41
CA LEU A 5 8.34 8.76 2.33
C LEU A 5 8.49 9.79 3.46
N MET A 6 8.83 9.35 4.67
CA MET A 6 9.08 10.22 5.80
C MET A 6 10.26 11.16 5.54
N ARG A 7 11.38 10.61 5.03
CA ARG A 7 12.55 11.39 4.64
C ARG A 7 12.23 12.42 3.54
N LYS A 8 11.50 12.01 2.49
CA LYS A 8 11.06 12.93 1.43
C LYS A 8 10.17 14.06 1.95
N ALA A 9 9.41 13.80 3.00
CA ALA A 9 8.57 14.79 3.67
C ALA A 9 9.34 15.67 4.70
N GLY A 10 10.68 15.55 4.76
CA GLY A 10 11.53 16.39 5.62
C GLY A 10 11.62 15.92 7.08
N ALA A 11 11.25 14.68 7.38
CA ALA A 11 11.39 14.14 8.73
C ALA A 11 12.88 14.02 9.11
N LYS A 12 13.28 14.70 10.19
CA LYS A 12 14.61 14.58 10.80
C LYS A 12 14.66 13.52 11.90
N ASP A 13 13.56 13.39 12.66
CA ASP A 13 13.36 12.35 13.67
C ASP A 13 12.06 11.62 13.42
N TYR A 14 12.13 10.30 13.36
CA TYR A 14 11.01 9.45 12.96
C TYR A 14 9.87 9.48 13.97
N LYS A 15 10.17 9.41 15.27
CA LYS A 15 9.17 9.39 16.33
C LYS A 15 8.43 10.73 16.40
N SER A 16 9.17 11.83 16.50
CA SER A 16 8.59 13.17 16.60
C SER A 16 7.73 13.52 15.37
N TYR A 17 8.21 13.16 14.18
CA TYR A 17 7.45 13.38 12.95
C TYR A 17 6.19 12.50 12.90
N SER A 18 6.30 11.24 13.30
CA SER A 18 5.15 10.32 13.39
C SER A 18 4.08 10.84 14.36
N GLN A 19 4.47 11.39 15.49
CA GLN A 19 3.53 11.99 16.45
C GLN A 19 2.82 13.22 15.89
N LYS A 20 3.51 14.06 15.09
CA LYS A 20 2.86 15.16 14.37
C LYS A 20 1.80 14.65 13.39
N ILE A 21 2.13 13.62 12.60
CA ILE A 21 1.18 13.01 11.65
C ILE A 21 -0.01 12.40 12.39
N LEU A 22 0.20 11.72 13.52
CA LEU A 22 -0.87 11.13 14.33
C LEU A 22 -1.89 12.18 14.79
N LYS A 23 -1.42 13.38 15.19
CA LYS A 23 -2.31 14.50 15.56
C LYS A 23 -3.17 14.95 14.38
N ILE A 24 -2.60 15.02 13.16
CA ILE A 24 -3.31 15.40 11.93
C ILE A 24 -4.31 14.33 11.53
N CYS A 25 -3.91 13.06 11.58
CA CYS A 25 -4.77 11.93 11.21
C CYS A 25 -5.91 11.68 12.20
N LYS A 26 -5.85 12.27 13.40
CA LYS A 26 -6.84 12.05 14.48
C LYS A 26 -7.03 10.54 14.72
N ASN A 27 -8.26 10.04 14.49
CA ASN A 27 -8.61 8.62 14.70
C ASN A 27 -8.47 7.75 13.44
N LYS A 28 -8.04 8.31 12.30
CA LYS A 28 -7.88 7.54 11.06
C LYS A 28 -6.71 6.55 11.18
N PRO A 29 -6.86 5.30 10.70
CA PRO A 29 -5.79 4.32 10.72
C PRO A 29 -4.54 4.81 9.98
N ILE A 30 -3.38 4.57 10.58
CA ILE A 30 -2.09 4.89 9.96
C ILE A 30 -1.08 3.79 10.24
N SER A 31 -0.19 3.53 9.27
CA SER A 31 0.86 2.51 9.42
C SER A 31 2.24 3.16 9.53
N PHE A 32 3.02 2.75 10.53
CA PHE A 32 4.43 3.09 10.66
C PHE A 32 5.29 1.84 10.60
N GLU A 33 6.40 1.90 9.86
CA GLU A 33 7.23 0.75 9.52
C GLU A 33 8.38 0.56 10.53
N VAL A 34 8.69 -0.70 10.86
CA VAL A 34 9.91 -1.07 11.56
C VAL A 34 11.11 -0.98 10.59
N PHE A 35 12.30 -0.71 11.10
CA PHE A 35 13.52 -0.54 10.28
C PHE A 35 14.56 -1.63 10.49
N ALA A 36 14.47 -2.35 11.62
CA ALA A 36 15.39 -3.43 11.92
C ALA A 36 15.32 -4.53 10.85
N ASP A 37 16.40 -5.27 10.72
CA ASP A 37 16.52 -6.38 9.79
C ASP A 37 16.50 -7.75 10.48
N ASP A 38 16.81 -7.81 11.77
CA ASP A 38 16.66 -9.01 12.58
C ASP A 38 15.29 -9.10 13.27
N HIS A 39 14.83 -10.32 13.51
CA HIS A 39 13.49 -10.57 14.05
C HIS A 39 13.29 -10.02 15.48
N GLY A 40 14.32 -10.05 16.32
CA GLY A 40 14.24 -9.55 17.70
C GLY A 40 14.01 -8.06 17.74
N SER A 41 14.89 -7.30 17.09
CA SER A 41 14.80 -5.85 16.98
C SER A 41 13.52 -5.39 16.26
N MET A 42 13.04 -6.13 15.24
CA MET A 42 11.75 -5.85 14.61
C MET A 42 10.60 -5.92 15.62
N ILE A 43 10.59 -6.92 16.51
CA ILE A 43 9.57 -7.07 17.55
C ILE A 43 9.61 -5.89 18.52
N GLU A 44 10.80 -5.55 19.02
CA GLU A 44 10.98 -4.42 19.94
C GLU A 44 10.52 -3.10 19.33
N GLN A 45 10.94 -2.82 18.09
CA GLN A 45 10.50 -1.64 17.35
C GLN A 45 8.99 -1.64 17.13
N GLY A 46 8.41 -2.79 16.80
CA GLY A 46 6.97 -2.94 16.63
C GLY A 46 6.18 -2.60 17.89
N ILE A 47 6.63 -3.05 19.06
CA ILE A 47 6.04 -2.72 20.35
C ILE A 47 6.16 -1.21 20.64
N LYS A 48 7.34 -0.62 20.41
CA LYS A 48 7.57 0.83 20.60
C LYS A 48 6.65 1.66 19.71
N ILE A 49 6.53 1.30 18.42
CA ILE A 49 5.66 1.99 17.44
C ILE A 49 4.19 1.88 17.84
N ASN A 50 3.73 0.70 18.26
CA ASN A 50 2.34 0.51 18.69
C ASN A 50 1.95 1.45 19.84
N ASN A 51 2.89 1.74 20.75
CA ASN A 51 2.66 2.60 21.90
C ASN A 51 2.58 4.11 21.57
N TRP A 52 2.76 4.50 20.32
CA TRP A 52 2.63 5.91 19.91
C TRP A 52 1.18 6.37 19.77
N GLY A 53 0.21 5.44 19.57
CA GLY A 53 -1.21 5.79 19.45
C GLY A 53 -2.12 4.59 19.18
N LYS A 54 -3.42 4.79 19.47
CA LYS A 54 -4.44 3.72 19.35
C LYS A 54 -4.82 3.35 17.91
N ASN A 55 -4.60 4.24 16.95
CA ASN A 55 -4.97 4.06 15.53
C ASN A 55 -3.84 3.52 14.66
N ILE A 56 -2.75 3.05 15.27
CA ILE A 56 -1.57 2.57 14.56
C ILE A 56 -1.74 1.12 14.10
N TYR A 57 -1.24 0.87 12.88
CA TYR A 57 -0.86 -0.44 12.40
C TYR A 57 0.67 -0.49 12.30
N VAL A 58 1.30 -1.44 12.96
CA VAL A 58 2.75 -1.65 12.83
C VAL A 58 3.02 -2.28 11.48
N LYS A 59 3.84 -1.62 10.66
CA LYS A 59 4.16 -2.09 9.33
C LYS A 59 5.44 -2.94 9.37
N VAL A 60 5.32 -4.19 8.87
CA VAL A 60 6.39 -5.19 8.91
C VAL A 60 6.59 -5.75 7.50
N PRO A 61 7.80 -5.77 6.94
CA PRO A 61 8.07 -6.41 5.66
C PRO A 61 7.88 -7.93 5.77
N VAL A 62 7.38 -8.56 4.70
CA VAL A 62 7.10 -10.01 4.69
C VAL A 62 8.35 -10.88 4.79
N ILE A 63 9.51 -10.34 4.38
CA ILE A 63 10.84 -10.92 4.54
C ILE A 63 11.81 -9.83 5.00
N ASN A 64 12.94 -10.21 5.59
CA ASN A 64 14.07 -9.32 5.84
C ASN A 64 15.01 -9.22 4.62
N SER A 65 16.12 -8.47 4.73
CA SER A 65 17.09 -8.31 3.64
C SER A 65 17.81 -9.61 3.26
N LYS A 66 17.82 -10.60 4.15
CA LYS A 66 18.39 -11.94 3.94
C LYS A 66 17.39 -12.93 3.34
N SER A 67 16.22 -12.44 2.88
CA SER A 67 15.11 -13.24 2.34
C SER A 67 14.46 -14.21 3.36
N GLU A 68 14.66 -13.99 4.66
CA GLU A 68 14.04 -14.79 5.71
C GLU A 68 12.62 -14.30 5.98
N PHE A 69 11.67 -15.23 6.04
CA PHE A 69 10.27 -14.91 6.33
C PHE A 69 10.08 -14.38 7.75
N THR A 70 9.49 -13.21 7.91
CA THR A 70 9.26 -12.53 9.20
C THR A 70 8.09 -13.13 10.00
N GLY A 71 7.76 -14.37 9.76
CA GLY A 71 6.62 -15.06 10.40
C GLY A 71 6.67 -15.06 11.92
N LYS A 72 7.86 -15.18 12.53
CA LYS A 72 8.03 -15.09 13.99
C LYS A 72 7.65 -13.70 14.53
N VAL A 73 8.05 -12.63 13.81
CA VAL A 73 7.71 -11.24 14.15
C VAL A 73 6.21 -11.03 14.05
N ILE A 74 5.60 -11.44 12.92
CA ILE A 74 4.16 -11.34 12.66
C ILE A 74 3.38 -12.03 13.78
N LYS A 75 3.71 -13.28 14.09
CA LYS A 75 3.04 -14.08 15.12
C LYS A 75 3.17 -13.45 16.50
N ASN A 76 4.36 -13.00 16.90
CA ASN A 76 4.62 -12.39 18.20
C ASN A 76 3.80 -11.11 18.40
N LEU A 77 3.92 -10.16 17.46
CA LEU A 77 3.22 -8.88 17.53
C LEU A 77 1.69 -9.07 17.47
N ASN A 78 1.20 -9.93 16.58
CA ASN A 78 -0.24 -10.16 16.42
C ASN A 78 -0.86 -10.83 17.66
N ASN A 79 -0.17 -11.76 18.32
CA ASN A 79 -0.60 -12.39 19.56
C ASN A 79 -0.61 -11.41 20.76
N ARG A 80 0.12 -10.30 20.68
CA ARG A 80 0.07 -9.17 21.63
C ARG A 80 -1.06 -8.19 21.33
N ASN A 81 -2.00 -8.52 20.44
CA ASN A 81 -3.09 -7.67 19.95
C ASN A 81 -2.62 -6.40 19.22
N ILE A 82 -1.41 -6.42 18.66
CA ILE A 82 -0.87 -5.32 17.86
C ILE A 82 -1.40 -5.46 16.43
N LYS A 83 -2.08 -4.44 15.93
CA LYS A 83 -2.57 -4.38 14.55
C LYS A 83 -1.39 -4.28 13.60
N LEU A 84 -1.40 -5.08 12.53
CA LEU A 84 -0.28 -5.19 11.60
C LEU A 84 -0.65 -4.75 10.18
N ASN A 85 0.33 -4.18 9.47
CA ASN A 85 0.32 -4.00 8.03
C ASN A 85 1.52 -4.73 7.45
N ILE A 86 1.29 -5.94 6.91
CA ILE A 86 2.38 -6.73 6.33
C ILE A 86 2.64 -6.24 4.91
N THR A 87 3.85 -5.75 4.68
CA THR A 87 4.22 -5.02 3.45
C THR A 87 5.22 -5.78 2.58
N ALA A 88 5.49 -5.24 1.39
CA ALA A 88 6.35 -5.84 0.38
C ALA A 88 5.90 -7.24 -0.04
N VAL A 89 4.59 -7.47 -0.05
CA VAL A 89 3.99 -8.73 -0.52
C VAL A 89 3.81 -8.65 -2.03
N TYR A 90 4.15 -9.72 -2.74
CA TYR A 90 4.01 -9.82 -4.20
C TYR A 90 3.24 -11.07 -4.64
N SER A 91 3.13 -12.09 -3.79
CA SER A 91 2.52 -13.36 -4.20
C SER A 91 1.47 -13.88 -3.23
N ALA A 92 0.54 -14.65 -3.77
CA ALA A 92 -0.46 -15.37 -3.01
C ALA A 92 0.17 -16.41 -2.06
N ASN A 93 1.34 -16.93 -2.40
CA ASN A 93 2.08 -17.82 -1.50
C ASN A 93 2.57 -17.10 -0.25
N GLN A 94 3.06 -15.85 -0.39
CA GLN A 94 3.40 -15.01 0.76
C GLN A 94 2.16 -14.70 1.60
N THR A 95 1.03 -14.34 0.97
CA THR A 95 -0.27 -14.19 1.65
C THR A 95 -0.64 -15.44 2.44
N LYS A 96 -0.55 -16.64 1.84
CA LYS A 96 -0.83 -17.93 2.50
C LYS A 96 0.07 -18.14 3.73
N LYS A 97 1.36 -17.80 3.64
CA LYS A 97 2.29 -17.91 4.79
C LYS A 97 1.90 -16.95 5.91
N ILE A 98 1.55 -15.68 5.59
CA ILE A 98 1.11 -14.69 6.56
C ILE A 98 -0.15 -15.17 7.31
N LEU A 99 -1.16 -15.63 6.57
CA LEU A 99 -2.42 -16.09 7.15
C LEU A 99 -2.27 -17.24 8.16
N LYS A 100 -1.20 -18.05 8.06
CA LYS A 100 -0.86 -19.09 9.04
C LYS A 100 -0.25 -18.54 10.33
N MET A 101 0.26 -17.30 10.32
CA MET A 101 0.96 -16.70 11.46
C MET A 101 0.08 -15.81 12.33
N ILE A 102 -1.09 -15.42 11.85
CA ILE A 102 -1.99 -14.47 12.52
C ILE A 102 -3.12 -15.18 13.27
N ASN A 103 -3.59 -14.54 14.35
CA ASN A 103 -4.82 -14.94 15.02
C ASN A 103 -6.07 -14.37 14.30
N LYS A 104 -7.27 -14.82 14.67
CA LYS A 104 -8.54 -14.41 14.06
C LYS A 104 -9.18 -13.17 14.69
N LYS A 105 -8.52 -12.51 15.64
CA LYS A 105 -9.08 -11.39 16.42
C LYS A 105 -8.45 -10.05 16.06
N THR A 106 -7.12 -10.02 15.95
CA THR A 106 -6.34 -8.81 15.75
C THR A 106 -6.32 -8.42 14.27
N LYS A 107 -6.66 -7.18 13.95
CA LYS A 107 -6.71 -6.68 12.58
C LYS A 107 -5.36 -6.74 11.88
N VAL A 108 -5.36 -7.17 10.63
CA VAL A 108 -4.18 -7.28 9.77
C VAL A 108 -4.50 -6.76 8.38
N ILE A 109 -3.64 -5.91 7.86
CA ILE A 109 -3.61 -5.47 6.46
C ILE A 109 -2.48 -6.22 5.77
N ILE A 110 -2.73 -6.77 4.59
CA ILE A 110 -1.73 -7.36 3.71
C ILE A 110 -1.58 -6.45 2.49
N SER A 111 -0.44 -5.75 2.41
CA SER A 111 -0.14 -4.79 1.34
C SER A 111 0.60 -5.45 0.19
N ILE A 112 -0.12 -5.71 -0.91
CA ILE A 112 0.40 -6.32 -2.12
C ILE A 112 0.85 -5.22 -3.09
N PHE A 113 2.08 -5.32 -3.59
CA PHE A 113 2.73 -4.30 -4.40
C PHE A 113 2.49 -4.51 -5.90
N ALA A 114 1.37 -3.99 -6.40
CA ALA A 114 0.99 -4.10 -7.81
C ALA A 114 1.94 -3.36 -8.74
N GLY A 115 2.17 -2.07 -8.51
CA GLY A 115 2.94 -1.26 -9.44
C GLY A 115 4.39 -1.72 -9.60
N ARG A 116 5.06 -2.11 -8.51
CA ARG A 116 6.43 -2.67 -8.61
C ARG A 116 6.48 -4.01 -9.33
N ALA A 117 5.40 -4.81 -9.30
CA ALA A 117 5.31 -6.01 -10.12
C ALA A 117 5.20 -5.63 -11.61
N GLY A 118 4.34 -4.64 -11.92
CA GLY A 118 4.21 -4.09 -13.27
C GLY A 118 5.51 -3.48 -13.81
N ASP A 119 6.28 -2.77 -12.97
CA ASP A 119 7.57 -2.17 -13.35
C ASP A 119 8.58 -3.22 -13.90
N VAL A 120 8.40 -4.50 -13.57
CA VAL A 120 9.24 -5.62 -14.05
C VAL A 120 8.47 -6.60 -14.98
N GLY A 121 7.36 -6.13 -15.57
CA GLY A 121 6.59 -6.88 -16.55
C GLY A 121 5.75 -8.04 -15.97
N LYS A 122 5.43 -8.03 -14.68
CA LYS A 122 4.59 -9.06 -14.06
C LYS A 122 3.18 -8.55 -13.81
N ASP A 123 2.17 -9.30 -14.28
CA ASP A 123 0.78 -9.02 -13.97
C ASP A 123 0.49 -9.36 -12.49
N PRO A 124 0.11 -8.39 -11.65
CA PRO A 124 -0.22 -8.64 -10.26
C PRO A 124 -1.61 -9.22 -10.04
N VAL A 125 -2.53 -9.08 -11.01
CA VAL A 125 -3.96 -9.40 -10.86
C VAL A 125 -4.20 -10.84 -10.38
N PRO A 126 -3.56 -11.90 -10.95
CA PRO A 126 -3.75 -13.27 -10.48
C PRO A 126 -3.38 -13.47 -9.01
N GLU A 127 -2.36 -12.75 -8.53
CA GLU A 127 -1.91 -12.84 -7.13
C GLU A 127 -2.90 -12.16 -6.17
N PHE A 128 -3.52 -11.03 -6.61
CA PHE A 128 -4.61 -10.39 -5.88
C PHE A 128 -5.83 -11.29 -5.77
N VAL A 129 -6.30 -11.87 -6.89
CA VAL A 129 -7.48 -12.76 -6.92
C VAL A 129 -7.31 -13.90 -5.92
N LYS A 130 -6.17 -14.58 -5.95
CA LYS A 130 -5.86 -15.69 -5.03
C LYS A 130 -5.77 -15.22 -3.58
N SER A 131 -5.13 -14.07 -3.33
CA SER A 131 -4.95 -13.51 -1.98
C SER A 131 -6.28 -13.08 -1.37
N ILE A 132 -7.13 -12.38 -2.13
CA ILE A 132 -8.47 -11.97 -1.70
C ILE A 132 -9.34 -13.19 -1.38
N LYS A 133 -9.31 -14.22 -2.24
CA LYS A 133 -10.05 -15.47 -2.01
C LYS A 133 -9.64 -16.14 -0.68
N MET A 134 -8.34 -16.16 -0.38
CA MET A 134 -7.84 -16.71 0.89
C MET A 134 -8.22 -15.83 2.09
N ALA A 135 -8.11 -14.51 1.96
CA ALA A 135 -8.41 -13.56 3.01
C ALA A 135 -9.89 -13.54 3.41
N LYS A 136 -10.82 -13.84 2.50
CA LYS A 136 -12.27 -13.94 2.80
C LYS A 136 -12.61 -14.88 3.96
N LYS A 137 -11.73 -15.84 4.29
CA LYS A 137 -11.90 -16.73 5.44
C LYS A 137 -11.55 -16.09 6.79
N PHE A 138 -11.05 -14.86 6.79
CA PHE A 138 -10.55 -14.12 7.95
C PHE A 138 -11.24 -12.76 8.04
N LYS A 139 -12.19 -12.60 8.97
CA LYS A 139 -12.95 -11.33 9.15
C LYS A 139 -12.08 -10.15 9.61
N ASN A 140 -10.87 -10.42 10.07
CA ASN A 140 -9.90 -9.44 10.58
C ASN A 140 -8.77 -9.12 9.60
N VAL A 141 -8.85 -9.59 8.34
CA VAL A 141 -7.81 -9.39 7.32
C VAL A 141 -8.34 -8.55 6.17
N GLU A 142 -7.59 -7.53 5.81
CA GLU A 142 -7.85 -6.65 4.68
C GLU A 142 -6.71 -6.71 3.66
N ILE A 143 -7.05 -6.87 2.39
CA ILE A 143 -6.08 -6.80 1.29
C ILE A 143 -5.99 -5.36 0.81
N LEU A 144 -4.76 -4.84 0.73
CA LEU A 144 -4.45 -3.50 0.30
C LEU A 144 -3.68 -3.53 -1.01
N TRP A 145 -4.18 -2.80 -2.02
CA TRP A 145 -3.48 -2.53 -3.26
C TRP A 145 -2.46 -1.41 -3.01
N ALA A 146 -1.18 -1.76 -3.07
CA ALA A 146 -0.07 -0.84 -2.84
C ALA A 146 0.74 -0.57 -4.10
N SER A 147 1.55 0.50 -4.04
CA SER A 147 2.46 0.84 -5.14
C SER A 147 1.73 1.24 -6.43
N VAL A 148 0.71 2.08 -6.30
CA VAL A 148 -0.07 2.61 -7.43
C VAL A 148 0.84 3.41 -8.38
N ARG A 149 0.65 3.23 -9.69
CA ARG A 149 1.38 3.90 -10.77
C ARG A 149 0.50 4.82 -11.59
N GLU A 150 -0.77 4.48 -11.75
CA GLU A 150 -1.69 5.16 -12.65
C GLU A 150 -3.13 5.18 -12.10
N PRO A 151 -4.00 6.10 -12.57
CA PRO A 151 -5.38 6.19 -12.11
C PRO A 151 -6.20 4.91 -12.37
N TYR A 152 -5.88 4.15 -13.41
CA TYR A 152 -6.56 2.90 -13.74
C TYR A 152 -6.43 1.84 -12.63
N ASN A 153 -5.37 1.88 -11.83
CA ASN A 153 -5.21 0.96 -10.68
C ASN A 153 -6.35 1.10 -9.66
N TYR A 154 -7.00 2.26 -9.57
CA TYR A 154 -8.19 2.44 -8.73
C TYR A 154 -9.35 1.57 -9.22
N ILE A 155 -9.58 1.55 -10.54
CA ILE A 155 -10.62 0.71 -11.16
C ILE A 155 -10.30 -0.76 -10.94
N GLN A 156 -9.06 -1.20 -11.20
CA GLN A 156 -8.62 -2.57 -11.01
C GLN A 156 -8.79 -3.03 -9.55
N ALA A 157 -8.34 -2.23 -8.60
CA ALA A 157 -8.46 -2.55 -7.17
C ALA A 157 -9.94 -2.70 -6.75
N ASN A 158 -10.82 -1.81 -7.24
CA ASN A 158 -12.26 -1.87 -6.96
C ASN A 158 -12.90 -3.12 -7.57
N GLN A 159 -12.65 -3.40 -8.84
CA GLN A 159 -13.19 -4.58 -9.54
C GLN A 159 -12.76 -5.90 -8.90
N LEU A 160 -11.54 -5.97 -8.37
CA LEU A 160 -11.03 -7.15 -7.65
C LEU A 160 -11.58 -7.27 -6.23
N GLY A 161 -12.21 -6.23 -5.71
CA GLY A 161 -12.70 -6.20 -4.33
C GLY A 161 -11.59 -6.04 -3.30
N CYS A 162 -10.53 -5.28 -3.61
CA CYS A 162 -9.55 -4.87 -2.61
C CYS A 162 -10.23 -4.01 -1.56
N HIS A 163 -9.86 -4.21 -0.29
CA HIS A 163 -10.45 -3.48 0.83
C HIS A 163 -9.88 -2.06 0.93
N ILE A 164 -8.63 -1.87 0.54
CA ILE A 164 -7.89 -0.61 0.67
C ILE A 164 -7.02 -0.42 -0.58
N ILE A 165 -6.84 0.83 -0.98
CA ILE A 165 -5.83 1.24 -1.97
C ILE A 165 -5.04 2.44 -1.44
N THR A 166 -3.72 2.46 -1.65
CA THR A 166 -2.87 3.62 -1.34
C THR A 166 -2.58 4.40 -2.60
N ILE A 167 -3.01 5.66 -2.66
CA ILE A 167 -2.95 6.49 -3.87
C ILE A 167 -2.16 7.77 -3.57
N PRO A 168 -1.16 8.15 -4.41
CA PRO A 168 -0.52 9.45 -4.34
C PRO A 168 -1.51 10.59 -4.65
N PRO A 169 -1.35 11.80 -4.05
CA PRO A 169 -2.26 12.93 -4.29
C PRO A 169 -2.44 13.28 -5.76
N SER A 170 -1.37 13.29 -6.56
CA SER A 170 -1.44 13.58 -7.99
C SER A 170 -2.32 12.62 -8.80
N ILE A 171 -2.40 11.37 -8.38
CA ILE A 171 -3.29 10.37 -9.00
C ILE A 171 -4.72 10.56 -8.54
N ILE A 172 -4.97 10.98 -7.29
CA ILE A 172 -6.31 11.32 -6.78
C ILE A 172 -6.91 12.43 -7.62
N GLU A 173 -6.17 13.52 -7.88
CA GLU A 173 -6.60 14.64 -8.72
C GLU A 173 -7.03 14.20 -10.13
N THR A 174 -6.43 13.15 -10.66
CA THR A 174 -6.80 12.57 -11.95
C THR A 174 -8.06 11.71 -11.84
N ILE A 175 -8.21 10.93 -10.76
CA ILE A 175 -9.40 10.11 -10.51
C ILE A 175 -10.64 10.99 -10.33
N GLU A 176 -10.50 12.16 -9.68
CA GLU A 176 -11.61 13.12 -9.52
C GLU A 176 -12.15 13.66 -10.86
N LYS A 177 -11.37 13.54 -11.93
CA LYS A 177 -11.76 13.93 -13.30
C LYS A 177 -12.35 12.78 -14.14
N PHE A 178 -12.56 11.61 -13.55
CA PHE A 178 -13.19 10.49 -14.24
C PHE A 178 -14.63 10.84 -14.70
N GLY A 179 -15.11 10.14 -15.72
CA GLY A 179 -16.50 10.24 -16.20
C GLY A 179 -16.65 10.88 -17.57
N LYS A 180 -15.56 11.29 -18.25
CA LYS A 180 -15.67 11.72 -19.65
C LYS A 180 -16.09 10.58 -20.54
N SER A 181 -17.03 10.85 -21.46
CA SER A 181 -17.39 9.90 -22.53
C SER A 181 -16.26 9.75 -23.55
N PHE A 182 -16.26 8.68 -24.32
CA PHE A 182 -15.29 8.49 -25.41
C PHE A 182 -15.36 9.62 -26.46
N LEU A 183 -16.54 10.14 -26.74
CA LEU A 183 -16.70 11.29 -27.64
C LEU A 183 -16.01 12.54 -27.09
N GLN A 184 -16.18 12.82 -25.80
CA GLN A 184 -15.47 13.93 -25.14
C GLN A 184 -13.96 13.74 -25.18
N LEU A 185 -13.45 12.54 -24.92
CA LEU A 185 -12.01 12.23 -25.03
C LEU A 185 -11.50 12.43 -26.45
N THR A 186 -12.25 11.97 -27.46
CA THR A 186 -11.89 12.17 -28.88
C THR A 186 -11.83 13.67 -29.21
N ASN A 187 -12.83 14.43 -28.83
CA ASN A 187 -12.86 15.87 -29.07
C ASN A 187 -11.68 16.60 -28.40
N ASP A 188 -11.37 16.27 -27.13
CA ASP A 188 -10.27 16.87 -26.41
C ASP A 188 -8.92 16.55 -27.07
N THR A 189 -8.76 15.31 -27.54
CA THR A 189 -7.55 14.85 -28.26
C THR A 189 -7.39 15.61 -29.58
N VAL A 190 -8.43 15.69 -30.39
CA VAL A 190 -8.40 16.38 -31.69
C VAL A 190 -8.12 17.88 -31.51
N LYS A 191 -8.73 18.52 -30.49
CA LYS A 191 -8.44 19.91 -30.16
C LYS A 191 -6.96 20.10 -29.76
N GLY A 192 -6.42 19.15 -28.98
CA GLY A 192 -4.98 19.13 -28.64
C GLY A 192 -4.10 19.08 -29.89
N PHE A 193 -4.35 18.14 -30.80
CA PHE A 193 -3.63 18.03 -32.06
C PHE A 193 -3.69 19.31 -32.90
N LEU A 194 -4.84 19.96 -32.96
CA LEU A 194 -5.00 21.22 -33.69
C LEU A 194 -4.16 22.34 -33.06
N VAL A 195 -4.13 22.44 -31.75
CA VAL A 195 -3.31 23.42 -31.01
C VAL A 195 -1.84 23.18 -31.28
N ASP A 196 -1.38 21.95 -31.20
CA ASP A 196 0.03 21.57 -31.39
C ASP A 196 0.47 21.78 -32.85
N SER A 197 -0.39 21.42 -33.83
CA SER A 197 -0.17 21.71 -35.25
C SER A 197 0.05 23.20 -35.53
N LYS A 198 -0.80 24.06 -34.94
CA LYS A 198 -0.65 25.52 -35.06
C LYS A 198 0.66 26.02 -34.44
N LYS A 199 1.05 25.49 -33.28
CA LYS A 199 2.30 25.87 -32.59
C LYS A 199 3.55 25.41 -33.35
N SER A 200 3.52 24.23 -33.98
CA SER A 200 4.65 23.68 -34.72
C SER A 200 4.99 24.46 -35.99
N LYS A 201 4.02 25.23 -36.56
CA LYS A 201 4.15 25.94 -37.85
C LYS A 201 4.51 25.03 -39.00
N PHE A 202 4.29 23.70 -38.90
CA PHE A 202 4.49 22.77 -40.00
C PHE A 202 3.52 23.07 -41.15
N LYS A 203 4.02 22.94 -42.36
CA LYS A 203 3.23 23.00 -43.60
C LYS A 203 3.25 21.62 -44.26
N ILE A 204 2.11 21.21 -44.78
CA ILE A 204 1.95 19.99 -45.59
C ILE A 204 1.82 20.42 -47.04
#